data_ca16a30d57bc7c86d7edcec2b93a0bfa
#
_entry.id   ca16a30d57bc7c86d7edcec2b93a0bfa
#
_cell.length_a   1.000
_cell.length_b   1.000
_cell.length_c   1.000
_cell.angle_alpha   90.00
_cell.angle_beta   90.00
_cell.angle_gamma   90.00
#
_symmetry.space_group_name_H-M   'P 1'
#
loop_
_entity.id
_entity.type
_entity.pdbx_description
1 polymer ?
#
loop_
_entity_poly.entity_id
_entity_poly.type
_entity_poly.pdbx_seq_one_letter_code
_entity_poly.pdbx_strand_id
1 'polypeptide(L)'
;VEVTARALGFRDGLMDWQRRVIGTSTEIREDGLPAYREVVIEVPRQQGKSVGVLSLMVARALAEPGTMVSYSAQTRLAGRRRMVDVWWPRIRRSPLRSVVDVRKGYGSEAFTFANGSLIMLASGTEASDHGDSLHCAVIDEAWAQRDAKIEQALKPAMLTRPAGQLFIVSTAGTDLSAYFRGKVDEGRARCEMGVTGSSAYFGWSAPDDADPGDPETWRACMPALGVTVSEATVASDFETMELAEFRRACLCQWPEVANPGWKLFSEADWKAAIS
;
A
#
# COMPACT_ATOMS: atom_id res chain seq x y z
N VAL A 1 -8.71 12.83 7.78
CA VAL A 1 -8.76 11.92 6.61
C VAL A 1 -10.20 11.59 6.23
N GLU A 2 -11.08 11.25 7.18
CA GLU A 2 -12.50 10.95 6.91
C GLU A 2 -13.23 12.11 6.19
N VAL A 3 -13.07 13.34 6.69
CA VAL A 3 -13.62 14.55 6.05
C VAL A 3 -13.09 14.71 4.63
N THR A 4 -11.82 14.42 4.41
CA THR A 4 -11.17 14.48 3.10
C THR A 4 -11.75 13.44 2.15
N ALA A 5 -11.99 12.21 2.62
CA ALA A 5 -12.63 11.17 1.81
C ALA A 5 -14.03 11.62 1.33
N ARG A 6 -14.84 12.16 2.22
CA ARG A 6 -16.17 12.71 1.87
C ARG A 6 -16.08 13.89 0.91
N ALA A 7 -15.14 14.81 1.14
CA ALA A 7 -14.89 15.93 0.24
C ALA A 7 -14.45 15.46 -1.16
N LEU A 8 -13.71 14.36 -1.26
CA LEU A 8 -13.33 13.73 -2.54
C LEU A 8 -14.50 13.01 -3.23
N GLY A 9 -15.70 13.01 -2.63
CA GLY A 9 -16.90 12.40 -3.21
C GLY A 9 -17.04 10.89 -2.92
N PHE A 10 -16.34 10.36 -1.94
CA PHE A 10 -16.63 9.06 -1.36
C PHE A 10 -17.77 9.24 -0.34
N ARG A 11 -19.02 9.06 -0.79
CA ARG A 11 -20.22 9.45 -0.03
C ARG A 11 -20.31 8.77 1.33
N ASP A 12 -19.97 7.49 1.40
CA ASP A 12 -19.98 6.71 2.63
C ASP A 12 -18.72 6.91 3.48
N GLY A 13 -17.80 7.75 2.99
CA GLY A 13 -16.51 7.99 3.63
C GLY A 13 -15.56 6.82 3.47
N LEU A 14 -14.82 6.54 4.54
CA LEU A 14 -13.90 5.41 4.62
C LEU A 14 -14.63 4.16 5.16
N MET A 15 -14.25 2.98 4.70
CA MET A 15 -14.66 1.71 5.29
C MET A 15 -14.04 1.53 6.69
N ASP A 16 -14.61 0.66 7.50
CA ASP A 16 -14.15 0.45 8.88
C ASP A 16 -12.68 0.01 8.97
N TRP A 17 -12.25 -0.87 8.07
CA TRP A 17 -10.86 -1.27 8.00
C TRP A 17 -9.92 -0.10 7.67
N GLN A 18 -10.32 0.80 6.77
CA GLN A 18 -9.54 2.00 6.44
C GLN A 18 -9.51 2.98 7.62
N ARG A 19 -10.63 3.16 8.33
CA ARG A 19 -10.68 3.97 9.56
C ARG A 19 -9.74 3.43 10.61
N ARG A 20 -9.75 2.10 10.82
CA ARG A 20 -8.86 1.44 11.78
C ARG A 20 -7.39 1.67 11.41
N VAL A 21 -6.99 1.38 10.17
CA VAL A 21 -5.61 1.59 9.71
C VAL A 21 -5.19 3.04 9.87
N ILE A 22 -6.00 3.97 9.37
CA ILE A 22 -5.68 5.40 9.41
C ILE A 22 -5.67 5.90 10.85
N GLY A 23 -6.65 5.52 11.68
CA GLY A 23 -6.70 5.90 13.10
C GLY A 23 -5.42 5.51 13.82
N THR A 24 -5.08 4.23 13.79
CA THR A 24 -3.86 3.72 14.44
C THR A 24 -2.58 4.31 13.83
N SER A 25 -2.47 4.37 12.50
CA SER A 25 -1.25 4.90 11.86
C SER A 25 -0.99 6.39 12.10
N THR A 26 -2.02 7.13 12.49
CA THR A 26 -1.91 8.57 12.81
C THR A 26 -1.92 8.85 14.31
N GLU A 27 -1.78 7.85 15.17
CA GLU A 27 -1.59 8.04 16.60
C GLU A 27 -0.32 8.84 16.88
N ILE A 28 -0.43 9.75 17.86
CA ILE A 28 0.64 10.65 18.27
C ILE A 28 1.08 10.27 19.67
N ARG A 29 2.38 10.15 19.86
CA ARG A 29 3.00 9.93 21.17
C ARG A 29 2.99 11.20 22.02
N GLU A 30 3.37 11.09 23.28
CA GLU A 30 3.48 12.21 24.22
C GLU A 30 4.46 13.30 23.75
N ASP A 31 5.48 12.94 22.98
CA ASP A 31 6.45 13.86 22.38
C ASP A 31 5.91 14.60 21.13
N GLY A 32 4.65 14.37 20.75
CA GLY A 32 4.01 14.99 19.60
C GLY A 32 4.37 14.34 18.26
N LEU A 33 5.15 13.26 18.26
CA LEU A 33 5.54 12.55 17.04
C LEU A 33 4.60 11.36 16.75
N PRO A 34 4.48 10.93 15.48
CA PRO A 34 3.73 9.72 15.14
C PRO A 34 4.25 8.50 15.90
N ALA A 35 3.34 7.68 16.39
CA ALA A 35 3.69 6.41 17.03
C ALA A 35 4.42 5.48 16.05
N TYR A 36 4.03 5.53 14.78
CA TYR A 36 4.59 4.67 13.75
C TYR A 36 5.19 5.49 12.60
N ARG A 37 6.46 5.27 12.30
CA ARG A 37 7.16 5.86 11.16
C ARG A 37 7.04 5.04 9.89
N GLU A 38 6.78 3.74 10.02
CA GLU A 38 6.51 2.84 8.91
C GLU A 38 5.17 2.14 9.14
N VAL A 39 4.35 2.07 8.09
CA VAL A 39 3.05 1.42 8.12
C VAL A 39 2.96 0.49 6.92
N VAL A 40 2.84 -0.81 7.17
CA VAL A 40 2.72 -1.85 6.15
C VAL A 40 1.27 -2.34 6.12
N ILE A 41 0.67 -2.35 4.94
CA ILE A 41 -0.74 -2.72 4.74
C ILE A 41 -0.81 -3.79 3.66
N GLU A 42 -1.21 -4.99 4.06
CA GLU A 42 -1.52 -6.11 3.18
C GLU A 42 -3.03 -6.33 3.15
N VAL A 43 -3.64 -6.20 1.98
CA VAL A 43 -5.08 -6.40 1.81
C VAL A 43 -5.39 -6.82 0.37
N PRO A 44 -6.37 -7.71 0.11
CA PRO A 44 -6.69 -8.20 -1.22
C PRO A 44 -6.98 -7.08 -2.23
N ARG A 45 -7.05 -7.44 -3.50
CA ARG A 45 -7.48 -6.52 -4.56
C ARG A 45 -8.92 -6.07 -4.34
N GLN A 46 -9.25 -4.88 -4.87
CA GLN A 46 -10.61 -4.28 -4.85
C GLN A 46 -11.18 -3.98 -3.44
N GLN A 47 -10.34 -3.99 -2.41
CA GLN A 47 -10.77 -3.68 -1.04
C GLN A 47 -10.73 -2.16 -0.72
N GLY A 48 -10.56 -1.29 -1.71
CA GLY A 48 -10.60 0.16 -1.51
C GLY A 48 -9.26 0.80 -1.12
N LYS A 49 -8.10 0.13 -1.28
CA LYS A 49 -6.75 0.68 -1.00
C LYS A 49 -6.56 2.10 -1.50
N SER A 50 -6.88 2.33 -2.78
CA SER A 50 -6.66 3.62 -3.45
C SER A 50 -7.49 4.78 -2.86
N VAL A 51 -8.65 4.48 -2.26
CA VAL A 51 -9.49 5.47 -1.55
C VAL A 51 -8.78 5.94 -0.29
N GLY A 52 -8.30 4.99 0.53
CA GLY A 52 -7.56 5.29 1.76
C GLY A 52 -6.27 6.06 1.48
N VAL A 53 -5.49 5.60 0.49
CA VAL A 53 -4.22 6.23 0.08
C VAL A 53 -4.43 7.67 -0.38
N LEU A 54 -5.36 7.91 -1.32
CA LEU A 54 -5.64 9.27 -1.80
C LEU A 54 -6.11 10.18 -0.67
N SER A 55 -7.06 9.71 0.16
CA SER A 55 -7.61 10.48 1.26
C SER A 55 -6.57 10.83 2.31
N LEU A 56 -5.66 9.91 2.62
CA LEU A 56 -4.55 10.13 3.53
C LEU A 56 -3.58 11.19 3.00
N MET A 57 -3.12 11.05 1.76
CA MET A 57 -2.15 11.97 1.15
C MET A 57 -2.71 13.39 1.05
N VAL A 58 -3.97 13.53 0.60
CA VAL A 58 -4.63 14.83 0.49
C VAL A 58 -4.86 15.45 1.87
N ALA A 59 -5.26 14.66 2.87
CA ALA A 59 -5.42 15.14 4.24
C ALA A 59 -4.09 15.65 4.82
N ARG A 60 -2.99 14.94 4.60
CA ARG A 60 -1.64 15.37 5.01
C ARG A 60 -1.24 16.68 4.34
N ALA A 61 -1.43 16.79 3.03
CA ALA A 61 -1.10 18.00 2.28
C ALA A 61 -1.95 19.23 2.69
N LEU A 62 -3.17 19.01 3.17
CA LEU A 62 -4.05 20.09 3.66
C LEU A 62 -3.77 20.49 5.11
N ALA A 63 -3.26 19.56 5.94
CA ALA A 63 -3.10 19.76 7.38
C ALA A 63 -1.99 20.78 7.71
N GLU A 64 -0.88 20.75 6.98
CA GLU A 64 0.28 21.61 7.24
C GLU A 64 0.76 22.27 5.94
N PRO A 65 0.97 23.58 5.90
CA PRO A 65 1.53 24.26 4.74
C PRO A 65 2.93 23.74 4.39
N GLY A 66 3.19 23.63 3.08
CA GLY A 66 4.49 23.18 2.58
C GLY A 66 4.76 21.68 2.76
N THR A 67 3.74 20.87 3.05
CA THR A 67 3.87 19.42 3.17
C THR A 67 4.26 18.79 1.84
N MET A 68 5.33 18.00 1.84
CA MET A 68 5.84 17.25 0.69
C MET A 68 5.48 15.78 0.84
N VAL A 69 4.68 15.25 -0.10
CA VAL A 69 4.27 13.84 -0.14
C VAL A 69 4.79 13.20 -1.43
N SER A 70 5.46 12.07 -1.32
CA SER A 70 5.88 11.25 -2.47
C SER A 70 4.94 10.07 -2.64
N TYR A 71 4.46 9.84 -3.87
CA TYR A 71 3.63 8.70 -4.25
C TYR A 71 4.33 7.85 -5.30
N SER A 72 4.42 6.57 -5.05
CA SER A 72 4.93 5.57 -5.97
C SER A 72 3.88 4.51 -6.26
N ALA A 73 3.82 4.03 -7.48
CA ALA A 73 2.97 2.92 -7.92
C ALA A 73 3.82 1.81 -8.55
N GLN A 74 3.16 0.76 -9.04
CA GLN A 74 3.82 -0.38 -9.72
C GLN A 74 4.81 0.06 -10.79
N THR A 75 4.42 1.03 -11.63
CA THR A 75 5.26 1.68 -12.62
C THR A 75 4.97 3.17 -12.63
N ARG A 76 5.91 3.99 -13.13
CA ARG A 76 5.67 5.42 -13.28
C ARG A 76 4.44 5.71 -14.16
N LEU A 77 4.25 4.96 -15.24
CA LEU A 77 3.09 5.12 -16.12
C LEU A 77 1.77 4.81 -15.36
N ALA A 78 1.75 3.75 -14.56
CA ALA A 78 0.59 3.42 -13.73
C ALA A 78 0.30 4.52 -12.70
N GLY A 79 1.33 5.06 -12.05
CA GLY A 79 1.22 6.18 -11.12
C GLY A 79 0.67 7.44 -11.80
N ARG A 80 1.21 7.79 -12.97
CA ARG A 80 0.73 8.92 -13.76
C ARG A 80 -0.75 8.76 -14.14
N ARG A 81 -1.14 7.60 -14.69
CA ARG A 81 -2.56 7.31 -14.99
C ARG A 81 -3.44 7.46 -13.76
N ARG A 82 -3.02 6.91 -12.62
CA ARG A 82 -3.78 7.01 -11.36
C ARG A 82 -3.95 8.46 -10.94
N MET A 83 -2.88 9.24 -10.92
CA MET A 83 -2.95 10.66 -10.54
C MET A 83 -3.75 11.49 -11.54
N VAL A 84 -3.40 11.44 -12.82
CA VAL A 84 -3.91 12.38 -13.82
C VAL A 84 -5.29 11.97 -14.37
N ASP A 85 -5.50 10.66 -14.62
CA ASP A 85 -6.70 10.19 -15.33
C ASP A 85 -7.79 9.69 -14.36
N VAL A 86 -7.42 9.32 -13.10
CA VAL A 86 -8.38 8.80 -12.12
C VAL A 86 -8.61 9.80 -10.97
N TRP A 87 -7.56 10.22 -10.28
CA TRP A 87 -7.68 11.04 -9.08
C TRP A 87 -7.95 12.50 -9.39
N TRP A 88 -7.26 13.08 -10.38
CA TRP A 88 -7.49 14.48 -10.75
C TRP A 88 -8.93 14.80 -11.17
N PRO A 89 -9.60 14.01 -12.06
CA PRO A 89 -11.01 14.24 -12.36
C PRO A 89 -11.93 14.21 -11.14
N ARG A 90 -11.60 13.40 -10.13
CA ARG A 90 -12.33 13.34 -8.86
C ARG A 90 -12.11 14.61 -8.04
N ILE A 91 -10.86 15.02 -7.84
CA ILE A 91 -10.50 16.25 -7.14
C ILE A 91 -11.17 17.45 -7.82
N ARG A 92 -11.09 17.54 -9.14
CA ARG A 92 -11.68 18.64 -9.93
C ARG A 92 -13.20 18.75 -9.78
N ARG A 93 -13.91 17.66 -9.53
CA ARG A 93 -15.36 17.63 -9.29
C ARG A 93 -15.74 17.82 -7.82
N SER A 94 -14.77 17.93 -6.95
CA SER A 94 -14.96 18.06 -5.51
C SER A 94 -14.80 19.52 -5.05
N PRO A 95 -15.20 19.84 -3.81
CA PRO A 95 -14.91 21.16 -3.21
C PRO A 95 -13.42 21.52 -3.17
N LEU A 96 -12.53 20.52 -3.21
CA LEU A 96 -11.07 20.72 -3.15
C LEU A 96 -10.49 21.37 -4.41
N ARG A 97 -11.27 21.47 -5.49
CA ARG A 97 -10.83 22.10 -6.75
C ARG A 97 -10.36 23.55 -6.59
N SER A 98 -10.82 24.25 -5.56
CA SER A 98 -10.45 25.63 -5.29
C SER A 98 -9.07 25.79 -4.66
N VAL A 99 -8.52 24.71 -4.11
CA VAL A 99 -7.26 24.71 -3.37
C VAL A 99 -6.24 23.70 -3.90
N VAL A 100 -6.62 22.88 -4.88
CA VAL A 100 -5.75 21.86 -5.50
C VAL A 100 -5.73 22.03 -7.01
N ASP A 101 -4.53 22.01 -7.60
CA ASP A 101 -4.32 21.96 -9.05
C ASP A 101 -3.39 20.77 -9.41
N VAL A 102 -3.17 20.55 -10.72
CA VAL A 102 -2.37 19.41 -11.20
C VAL A 102 -1.29 19.85 -12.19
N ARG A 103 -0.06 19.44 -11.95
CA ARG A 103 1.01 19.44 -12.94
C ARG A 103 0.97 18.12 -13.70
N LYS A 104 0.96 18.17 -15.04
CA LYS A 104 0.85 16.99 -15.93
C LYS A 104 2.10 16.75 -16.76
N GLY A 105 3.11 17.62 -16.64
CA GLY A 105 4.37 17.50 -17.38
C GLY A 105 5.05 16.17 -17.03
N TYR A 106 5.55 15.49 -18.08
CA TYR A 106 6.26 14.22 -17.88
C TYR A 106 7.51 14.46 -17.00
N GLY A 107 7.62 13.69 -15.93
CA GLY A 107 8.73 13.84 -14.95
C GLY A 107 8.46 14.85 -13.83
N SER A 108 7.35 15.63 -13.92
CA SER A 108 6.99 16.64 -12.92
C SER A 108 5.53 16.55 -12.45
N GLU A 109 4.94 15.36 -12.63
CA GLU A 109 3.54 15.13 -12.24
C GLU A 109 3.37 15.35 -10.74
N ALA A 110 2.45 16.25 -10.38
CA ALA A 110 2.14 16.56 -8.99
C ALA A 110 0.74 17.15 -8.84
N PHE A 111 0.13 16.94 -7.68
CA PHE A 111 -0.93 17.83 -7.18
C PHE A 111 -0.28 18.95 -6.40
N THR A 112 -0.64 20.19 -6.71
CA THR A 112 -0.16 21.39 -6.06
C THR A 112 -1.29 22.01 -5.23
N PHE A 113 -0.99 22.39 -4.01
CA PHE A 113 -1.98 22.93 -3.06
C PHE A 113 -1.76 24.41 -2.84
N ALA A 114 -2.84 25.16 -2.62
CA ALA A 114 -2.78 26.61 -2.37
C ALA A 114 -1.95 26.99 -1.13
N ASN A 115 -1.78 26.06 -0.17
CA ASN A 115 -0.94 26.24 1.02
C ASN A 115 0.55 25.90 0.77
N GLY A 116 0.96 25.69 -0.50
CA GLY A 116 2.33 25.36 -0.88
C GLY A 116 2.70 23.89 -0.77
N SER A 117 1.78 23.01 -0.34
CA SER A 117 2.02 21.58 -0.26
C SER A 117 2.01 20.92 -1.65
N LEU A 118 2.70 19.76 -1.77
CA LEU A 118 2.78 18.99 -3.00
C LEU A 118 2.55 17.50 -2.73
N ILE A 119 1.85 16.82 -3.64
CA ILE A 119 1.85 15.36 -3.75
C ILE A 119 2.49 15.04 -5.10
N MET A 120 3.70 14.50 -5.09
CA MET A 120 4.54 14.26 -6.26
C MET A 120 4.55 12.78 -6.62
N LEU A 121 4.57 12.49 -7.93
CA LEU A 121 4.83 11.14 -8.40
C LEU A 121 6.33 10.84 -8.31
N ALA A 122 6.71 9.82 -7.54
CA ALA A 122 8.09 9.36 -7.44
C ALA A 122 8.64 8.97 -8.82
N SER A 123 9.87 9.37 -9.10
CA SER A 123 10.49 9.15 -10.43
C SER A 123 10.94 7.72 -10.67
N GLY A 124 11.09 6.93 -9.61
CA GLY A 124 11.59 5.56 -9.68
C GLY A 124 13.10 5.45 -9.97
N THR A 125 13.81 6.58 -10.08
CA THR A 125 15.26 6.63 -10.22
C THR A 125 15.90 7.32 -9.02
N GLU A 126 16.97 6.74 -8.47
CA GLU A 126 17.67 7.23 -7.29
C GLU A 126 18.11 8.71 -7.37
N ALA A 127 18.27 9.25 -8.58
CA ALA A 127 18.85 10.58 -8.79
C ALA A 127 17.87 11.75 -8.67
N SER A 128 16.58 11.55 -8.75
CA SER A 128 15.61 12.65 -8.86
C SER A 128 14.88 12.99 -7.56
N ASP A 129 14.91 12.09 -6.57
CA ASP A 129 14.26 12.29 -5.27
C ASP A 129 15.26 12.79 -4.20
N HIS A 130 16.53 13.04 -4.59
CA HIS A 130 17.62 13.51 -3.72
C HIS A 130 17.62 15.03 -3.56
N GLY A 131 16.69 15.62 -2.87
CA GLY A 131 16.77 17.07 -2.59
C GLY A 131 15.63 17.56 -1.71
N ASP A 132 14.50 16.93 -1.77
CA ASP A 132 13.31 17.34 -1.03
C ASP A 132 13.19 16.59 0.29
N SER A 133 12.93 17.32 1.37
CA SER A 133 12.62 16.71 2.67
C SER A 133 11.16 16.26 2.70
N LEU A 134 10.90 14.95 2.67
CA LEU A 134 9.57 14.38 2.62
C LEU A 134 8.92 14.30 4.01
N HIS A 135 7.65 14.67 4.08
CA HIS A 135 6.80 14.51 5.27
C HIS A 135 6.02 13.20 5.26
N CYS A 136 5.74 12.68 4.07
CA CYS A 136 5.05 11.42 3.89
C CYS A 136 5.49 10.79 2.58
N ALA A 137 5.59 9.47 2.56
CA ALA A 137 5.81 8.71 1.34
C ALA A 137 4.86 7.52 1.29
N VAL A 138 4.38 7.17 0.09
CA VAL A 138 3.51 6.03 -0.15
C VAL A 138 4.09 5.18 -1.26
N ILE A 139 4.35 3.92 -0.97
CA ILE A 139 4.67 2.87 -1.95
C ILE A 139 3.40 2.05 -2.16
N ASP A 140 2.67 2.34 -3.22
CA ASP A 140 1.44 1.63 -3.60
C ASP A 140 1.79 0.51 -4.60
N GLU A 141 1.06 -0.61 -4.50
CA GLU A 141 1.34 -1.84 -5.26
C GLU A 141 2.78 -2.35 -5.03
N ALA A 142 3.21 -2.36 -3.77
CA ALA A 142 4.57 -2.73 -3.35
C ALA A 142 4.99 -4.14 -3.78
N TRP A 143 4.03 -5.03 -4.07
CA TRP A 143 4.29 -6.36 -4.63
C TRP A 143 5.10 -6.32 -5.93
N ALA A 144 4.99 -5.24 -6.70
CA ALA A 144 5.71 -5.08 -7.96
C ALA A 144 7.19 -4.67 -7.80
N GLN A 145 7.58 -4.24 -6.59
CA GLN A 145 8.96 -3.89 -6.30
C GLN A 145 9.79 -5.17 -6.06
N ARG A 146 10.84 -5.35 -6.85
CA ARG A 146 11.74 -6.52 -6.74
C ARG A 146 12.72 -6.41 -5.59
N ASP A 147 13.08 -5.17 -5.23
CA ASP A 147 14.06 -4.84 -4.20
C ASP A 147 13.66 -3.59 -3.41
N ALA A 148 14.46 -3.23 -2.42
CA ALA A 148 14.21 -2.10 -1.53
C ALA A 148 14.68 -0.73 -2.08
N LYS A 149 15.06 -0.60 -3.34
CA LYS A 149 15.66 0.64 -3.89
C LYS A 149 14.78 1.86 -3.66
N ILE A 150 13.47 1.74 -3.90
CA ILE A 150 12.55 2.86 -3.70
C ILE A 150 12.46 3.27 -2.23
N GLU A 151 12.42 2.31 -1.31
CA GLU A 151 12.46 2.59 0.13
C GLU A 151 13.78 3.24 0.53
N GLN A 152 14.90 2.75 -0.02
CA GLN A 152 16.23 3.29 0.23
C GLN A 152 16.39 4.72 -0.28
N ALA A 153 15.64 5.13 -1.29
CA ALA A 153 15.58 6.52 -1.74
C ALA A 153 14.67 7.39 -0.85
N LEU A 154 13.51 6.87 -0.44
CA LEU A 154 12.51 7.64 0.31
C LEU A 154 12.85 7.83 1.79
N LYS A 155 13.39 6.82 2.48
CA LYS A 155 13.70 6.90 3.92
C LYS A 155 14.74 7.99 4.25
N PRO A 156 15.87 8.14 3.53
CA PRO A 156 16.79 9.24 3.77
C PRO A 156 16.17 10.63 3.58
N ALA A 157 15.28 10.80 2.61
CA ALA A 157 14.56 12.04 2.38
C ALA A 157 13.62 12.44 3.54
N MET A 158 13.29 11.52 4.43
CA MET A 158 12.50 11.76 5.64
C MET A 158 13.33 11.93 6.93
N LEU A 159 14.67 11.81 6.87
CA LEU A 159 15.50 11.87 8.09
C LEU A 159 15.41 13.21 8.82
N THR A 160 15.31 14.31 8.07
CA THR A 160 15.16 15.66 8.62
C THR A 160 13.73 16.01 9.07
N ARG A 161 12.81 15.08 8.93
CA ARG A 161 11.39 15.21 9.31
C ARG A 161 11.04 14.18 10.40
N PRO A 162 11.12 14.54 11.68
CA PRO A 162 10.82 13.61 12.78
C PRO A 162 9.42 12.99 12.69
N ALA A 163 8.43 13.74 12.18
CA ALA A 163 7.07 13.29 11.92
C ALA A 163 6.89 12.60 10.56
N GLY A 164 7.97 12.34 9.80
CA GLY A 164 7.91 11.68 8.50
C GLY A 164 7.41 10.24 8.62
N GLN A 165 6.47 9.84 7.73
CA GLN A 165 5.88 8.50 7.70
C GLN A 165 5.96 7.88 6.32
N LEU A 166 6.31 6.58 6.27
CA LEU A 166 6.30 5.74 5.08
C LEU A 166 5.12 4.75 5.15
N PHE A 167 4.27 4.76 4.15
CA PHE A 167 3.19 3.79 3.97
C PHE A 167 3.54 2.85 2.82
N ILE A 168 3.51 1.55 3.08
CA ILE A 168 3.76 0.47 2.11
C ILE A 168 2.47 -0.31 1.97
N VAL A 169 1.82 -0.21 0.81
CA VAL A 169 0.45 -0.72 0.63
C VAL A 169 0.42 -1.67 -0.56
N SER A 170 -0.10 -2.88 -0.35
CA SER A 170 -0.18 -3.85 -1.45
C SER A 170 -1.18 -4.98 -1.18
N THR A 171 -1.41 -5.79 -2.19
CA THR A 171 -1.88 -7.18 -2.09
C THR A 171 -0.68 -8.12 -2.11
N ALA A 172 -0.87 -9.40 -1.83
CA ALA A 172 0.17 -10.41 -1.98
C ALA A 172 0.76 -10.40 -3.40
N GLY A 173 2.03 -10.69 -3.50
CA GLY A 173 2.78 -10.71 -4.76
C GLY A 173 3.03 -12.12 -5.30
N THR A 174 4.00 -12.22 -6.19
CA THR A 174 4.52 -13.45 -6.75
C THR A 174 5.84 -13.84 -6.06
N ASP A 175 6.46 -14.89 -6.50
CA ASP A 175 7.83 -15.31 -6.12
C ASP A 175 8.90 -14.22 -6.36
N LEU A 176 8.63 -13.29 -7.27
CA LEU A 176 9.50 -12.16 -7.57
C LEU A 176 9.32 -10.96 -6.62
N SER A 177 8.33 -11.00 -5.74
CA SER A 177 7.93 -9.90 -4.85
C SER A 177 8.67 -9.93 -3.51
N ALA A 178 9.98 -10.21 -3.53
CA ALA A 178 10.79 -10.44 -2.33
C ALA A 178 10.76 -9.26 -1.35
N TYR A 179 10.74 -8.03 -1.87
CA TYR A 179 10.68 -6.82 -1.04
C TYR A 179 9.42 -6.79 -0.16
N PHE A 180 8.25 -6.88 -0.77
CA PHE A 180 7.00 -6.79 0.00
C PHE A 180 6.75 -8.05 0.84
N ARG A 181 7.16 -9.23 0.35
CA ARG A 181 7.10 -10.46 1.13
C ARG A 181 7.89 -10.32 2.44
N GLY A 182 9.11 -9.79 2.39
CA GLY A 182 9.92 -9.56 3.59
C GLY A 182 9.26 -8.60 4.58
N LYS A 183 8.58 -7.54 4.10
CA LYS A 183 7.81 -6.61 4.95
C LYS A 183 6.62 -7.29 5.64
N VAL A 184 5.91 -8.16 4.92
CA VAL A 184 4.78 -8.93 5.46
C VAL A 184 5.27 -9.93 6.50
N ASP A 185 6.30 -10.72 6.17
CA ASP A 185 6.84 -11.74 7.08
C ASP A 185 7.38 -11.12 8.37
N GLU A 186 8.11 -9.98 8.28
CA GLU A 186 8.56 -9.23 9.44
C GLU A 186 7.36 -8.71 10.26
N GLY A 187 6.36 -8.14 9.59
CA GLY A 187 5.17 -7.62 10.25
C GLY A 187 4.39 -8.69 11.01
N ARG A 188 4.18 -9.85 10.40
CA ARG A 188 3.51 -11.00 11.02
C ARG A 188 4.29 -11.50 12.22
N ALA A 189 5.60 -11.74 12.07
CA ALA A 189 6.45 -12.20 13.16
C ALA A 189 6.46 -11.23 14.35
N ARG A 190 6.48 -9.92 14.11
CA ARG A 190 6.40 -8.90 15.19
C ARG A 190 5.05 -8.94 15.90
N CYS A 191 3.94 -9.12 15.18
CA CYS A 191 2.62 -9.26 15.79
C CYS A 191 2.53 -10.52 16.64
N GLU A 192 3.02 -11.65 16.16
CA GLU A 192 3.03 -12.94 16.88
C GLU A 192 3.87 -12.86 18.17
N MET A 193 5.02 -12.20 18.11
CA MET A 193 5.89 -12.02 19.27
C MET A 193 5.45 -10.88 20.21
N GLY A 194 4.41 -10.10 19.87
CA GLY A 194 3.98 -8.94 20.65
C GLY A 194 5.03 -7.81 20.69
N VAL A 195 5.90 -7.72 19.69
CA VAL A 195 6.97 -6.70 19.63
C VAL A 195 6.37 -5.35 19.24
N THR A 196 6.48 -4.37 20.13
CA THR A 196 6.12 -2.97 19.86
C THR A 196 7.29 -2.21 19.25
N GLY A 197 7.00 -1.09 18.57
CA GLY A 197 8.04 -0.24 17.95
C GLY A 197 7.45 0.80 17.01
N SER A 198 8.30 1.38 16.16
CA SER A 198 7.92 2.44 15.23
C SER A 198 7.36 1.93 13.87
N SER A 199 7.09 0.63 13.76
CA SER A 199 6.46 0.02 12.58
C SER A 199 5.13 -0.60 12.96
N ALA A 200 4.08 -0.34 12.18
CA ALA A 200 2.77 -0.98 12.28
C ALA A 200 2.53 -1.88 11.08
N TYR A 201 1.92 -3.05 11.30
CA TYR A 201 1.49 -3.97 10.26
C TYR A 201 -0.02 -4.22 10.36
N PHE A 202 -0.68 -4.14 9.23
CA PHE A 202 -2.09 -4.47 9.07
C PHE A 202 -2.24 -5.49 7.95
N GLY A 203 -2.66 -6.70 8.30
CA GLY A 203 -2.82 -7.80 7.34
C GLY A 203 -4.26 -8.29 7.28
N TRP A 204 -4.77 -8.39 6.06
CA TRP A 204 -6.00 -9.10 5.70
C TRP A 204 -5.62 -10.18 4.70
N SER A 205 -5.30 -11.34 5.21
CA SER A 205 -4.94 -12.51 4.41
C SER A 205 -5.59 -13.75 4.98
N ALA A 206 -6.00 -14.67 4.12
CA ALA A 206 -6.43 -15.99 4.56
C ALA A 206 -5.21 -16.82 5.00
N PRO A 207 -5.36 -17.73 5.97
CA PRO A 207 -4.35 -18.76 6.25
C PRO A 207 -3.97 -19.53 4.98
N ASP A 208 -2.72 -19.99 4.89
CA ASP A 208 -2.21 -20.64 3.68
C ASP A 208 -2.94 -21.97 3.40
N ASP A 209 -3.41 -22.65 4.44
CA ASP A 209 -4.18 -23.90 4.41
C ASP A 209 -5.70 -23.72 4.28
N ALA A 210 -6.20 -22.47 4.30
CA ALA A 210 -7.64 -22.20 4.18
C ALA A 210 -8.17 -22.58 2.79
N ASP A 211 -9.38 -23.15 2.77
CA ASP A 211 -10.07 -23.48 1.52
C ASP A 211 -10.41 -22.19 0.75
N PRO A 212 -9.90 -22.00 -0.45
CA PRO A 212 -10.17 -20.81 -1.26
C PRO A 212 -11.61 -20.74 -1.77
N GLY A 213 -12.35 -21.85 -1.79
CA GLY A 213 -13.76 -21.93 -2.20
C GLY A 213 -14.73 -21.67 -1.06
N ASP A 214 -14.28 -21.62 0.18
CA ASP A 214 -15.16 -21.40 1.34
C ASP A 214 -15.51 -19.90 1.50
N PRO A 215 -16.81 -19.52 1.48
CA PRO A 215 -17.24 -18.15 1.75
C PRO A 215 -16.78 -17.60 3.11
N GLU A 216 -16.58 -18.43 4.13
CA GLU A 216 -16.02 -17.97 5.43
C GLU A 216 -14.58 -17.49 5.28
N THR A 217 -13.77 -18.16 4.45
CA THR A 217 -12.42 -17.69 4.10
C THR A 217 -12.47 -16.30 3.48
N TRP A 218 -13.43 -16.04 2.57
CA TRP A 218 -13.59 -14.73 1.95
C TRP A 218 -13.97 -13.64 2.97
N ARG A 219 -14.95 -13.96 3.86
CA ARG A 219 -15.39 -13.03 4.92
C ARG A 219 -14.27 -12.66 5.88
N ALA A 220 -13.38 -13.60 6.17
CA ALA A 220 -12.28 -13.38 7.09
C ALA A 220 -11.19 -12.44 6.54
N CYS A 221 -10.93 -12.48 5.22
CA CYS A 221 -9.81 -11.74 4.62
C CYS A 221 -10.21 -10.59 3.69
N MET A 222 -11.48 -10.47 3.28
CA MET A 222 -11.95 -9.44 2.34
C MET A 222 -12.79 -8.37 3.06
N PRO A 223 -12.19 -7.31 3.60
CA PRO A 223 -12.90 -6.33 4.44
C PRO A 223 -13.89 -5.43 3.68
N ALA A 224 -13.94 -5.48 2.35
CA ALA A 224 -14.94 -4.81 1.52
C ALA A 224 -16.09 -5.74 1.10
N LEU A 225 -16.05 -7.02 1.49
CA LEU A 225 -17.11 -7.98 1.19
C LEU A 225 -18.41 -7.56 1.87
N GLY A 226 -19.52 -7.58 1.14
CA GLY A 226 -20.80 -7.05 1.61
C GLY A 226 -20.95 -5.53 1.61
N VAL A 227 -19.86 -4.79 1.32
CA VAL A 227 -19.89 -3.31 1.21
C VAL A 227 -19.78 -2.87 -0.26
N THR A 228 -18.68 -3.17 -0.92
CA THR A 228 -18.45 -2.84 -2.33
C THR A 228 -18.19 -4.06 -3.21
N VAL A 229 -17.97 -5.22 -2.60
CA VAL A 229 -17.76 -6.51 -3.26
C VAL A 229 -18.86 -7.46 -2.79
N SER A 230 -19.56 -8.13 -3.72
CA SER A 230 -20.57 -9.12 -3.37
C SER A 230 -19.99 -10.54 -3.32
N GLU A 231 -20.53 -11.42 -2.47
CA GLU A 231 -20.15 -12.84 -2.45
C GLU A 231 -20.37 -13.50 -3.81
N ALA A 232 -21.46 -13.16 -4.51
CA ALA A 232 -21.74 -13.70 -5.83
C ALA A 232 -20.65 -13.35 -6.86
N THR A 233 -20.07 -12.16 -6.76
CA THR A 233 -18.93 -11.75 -7.61
C THR A 233 -17.69 -12.57 -7.27
N VAL A 234 -17.39 -12.77 -5.98
CA VAL A 234 -16.23 -13.55 -5.54
C VAL A 234 -16.38 -15.03 -5.95
N ALA A 235 -17.60 -15.60 -5.81
CA ALA A 235 -17.87 -16.96 -6.26
C ALA A 235 -17.64 -17.13 -7.76
N SER A 236 -18.11 -16.17 -8.59
CA SER A 236 -17.88 -16.19 -10.04
C SER A 236 -16.39 -16.05 -10.39
N ASP A 237 -15.65 -15.19 -9.66
CA ASP A 237 -14.21 -15.07 -9.85
C ASP A 237 -13.47 -16.36 -9.44
N PHE A 238 -13.92 -17.02 -8.37
CA PHE A 238 -13.36 -18.31 -7.96
C PHE A 238 -13.55 -19.40 -9.02
N GLU A 239 -14.71 -19.44 -9.68
CA GLU A 239 -15.00 -20.41 -10.74
C GLU A 239 -14.20 -20.16 -12.03
N THR A 240 -13.85 -18.91 -12.31
CA THR A 240 -13.31 -18.50 -13.63
C THR A 240 -11.84 -18.10 -13.64
N MET A 241 -11.30 -17.70 -12.48
CA MET A 241 -9.88 -17.35 -12.35
C MET A 241 -9.01 -18.61 -12.20
N GLU A 242 -7.77 -18.48 -12.60
CA GLU A 242 -6.74 -19.47 -12.25
C GLU A 242 -6.56 -19.47 -10.71
N LEU A 243 -6.53 -20.66 -10.09
CA LEU A 243 -6.59 -20.82 -8.63
C LEU A 243 -5.46 -20.09 -7.90
N ALA A 244 -4.23 -20.16 -8.43
CA ALA A 244 -3.10 -19.47 -7.80
C ALA A 244 -3.26 -17.94 -7.86
N GLU A 245 -3.81 -17.40 -8.95
CA GLU A 245 -4.12 -15.98 -9.05
C GLU A 245 -5.27 -15.57 -8.12
N PHE A 246 -6.32 -16.40 -7.98
CA PHE A 246 -7.41 -16.14 -7.03
C PHE A 246 -6.87 -16.10 -5.59
N ARG A 247 -6.08 -17.11 -5.18
CA ARG A 247 -5.44 -17.16 -3.86
C ARG A 247 -4.62 -15.89 -3.60
N ARG A 248 -3.78 -15.50 -4.55
CA ARG A 248 -2.93 -14.33 -4.44
C ARG A 248 -3.72 -13.02 -4.40
N ALA A 249 -4.63 -12.82 -5.35
CA ALA A 249 -5.31 -11.54 -5.57
C ALA A 249 -6.48 -11.31 -4.62
N CYS A 250 -7.25 -12.35 -4.34
CA CYS A 250 -8.48 -12.26 -3.56
C CYS A 250 -8.31 -12.63 -2.10
N LEU A 251 -7.32 -13.48 -1.77
CA LEU A 251 -7.12 -13.98 -0.40
C LEU A 251 -5.80 -13.52 0.25
N CYS A 252 -4.93 -12.84 -0.49
CA CYS A 252 -3.57 -12.51 -0.05
C CYS A 252 -2.78 -13.74 0.43
N GLN A 253 -3.07 -14.92 -0.09
CA GLN A 253 -2.24 -16.10 0.11
C GLN A 253 -1.01 -16.00 -0.78
N TRP A 254 0.16 -16.11 -0.19
CA TRP A 254 1.40 -16.04 -0.91
C TRP A 254 1.74 -17.39 -1.56
N PRO A 255 2.33 -17.38 -2.78
CA PRO A 255 2.82 -18.61 -3.37
C PRO A 255 3.90 -19.24 -2.47
N GLU A 256 3.94 -20.55 -2.42
CA GLU A 256 5.05 -21.25 -1.79
C GLU A 256 6.37 -20.79 -2.43
N VAL A 257 7.32 -20.39 -1.60
CA VAL A 257 8.66 -20.07 -2.09
C VAL A 257 9.29 -21.40 -2.50
N ALA A 258 9.36 -21.65 -3.79
CA ALA A 258 10.20 -22.72 -4.30
C ALA A 258 11.61 -22.51 -3.71
N ASN A 259 12.09 -23.45 -2.91
CA ASN A 259 13.34 -23.33 -2.16
C ASN A 259 14.47 -22.85 -3.10
N PRO A 260 14.96 -21.61 -3.01
CA PRO A 260 15.88 -21.04 -4.00
C PRO A 260 17.25 -21.75 -4.02
N GLY A 261 17.52 -22.59 -3.01
CA GLY A 261 18.75 -23.38 -2.92
C GLY A 261 18.77 -24.62 -3.81
N TRP A 262 17.61 -25.10 -4.30
CA TRP A 262 17.50 -26.38 -5.01
C TRP A 262 16.97 -26.24 -6.45
N LYS A 263 17.42 -25.23 -7.17
CA LYS A 263 16.94 -24.94 -8.55
C LYS A 263 17.34 -25.98 -9.60
N LEU A 264 18.39 -26.72 -9.38
CA LEU A 264 18.93 -27.71 -10.33
C LEU A 264 18.76 -29.17 -9.88
N PHE A 265 18.68 -29.38 -8.57
CA PHE A 265 18.53 -30.72 -7.97
C PHE A 265 17.52 -30.62 -6.82
N SER A 266 16.77 -31.70 -6.58
CA SER A 266 15.98 -31.77 -5.35
C SER A 266 16.89 -31.99 -4.13
N GLU A 267 16.44 -31.61 -2.93
CA GLU A 267 17.16 -31.94 -1.69
C GLU A 267 17.34 -33.45 -1.51
N ALA A 268 16.37 -34.24 -2.00
CA ALA A 268 16.45 -35.71 -1.98
C ALA A 268 17.55 -36.21 -2.90
N ASP A 269 17.69 -35.68 -4.10
CA ASP A 269 18.75 -36.06 -5.05
C ASP A 269 20.13 -35.73 -4.50
N TRP A 270 20.27 -34.56 -3.83
CA TRP A 270 21.53 -34.21 -3.19
C TRP A 270 21.89 -35.13 -2.04
N LYS A 271 20.93 -35.42 -1.14
CA LYS A 271 21.17 -36.36 -0.02
C LYS A 271 21.50 -37.75 -0.51
N ALA A 272 20.90 -38.21 -1.60
CA ALA A 272 21.23 -39.50 -2.23
C ALA A 272 22.63 -39.54 -2.88
N ALA A 273 23.13 -38.40 -3.36
CA ALA A 273 24.45 -38.31 -3.99
C ALA A 273 25.64 -38.28 -3.00
N ILE A 274 25.41 -37.96 -1.73
CA ILE A 274 26.43 -37.88 -0.67
C ILE A 274 26.37 -39.07 0.31
N SER A 275 25.45 -40.01 0.12
CA SER A 275 25.37 -41.28 0.85
C SER A 275 26.13 -42.40 0.12
#